data_97d9faae02598db54cf7a6fd31e94fb1
#
_entry.id   97d9faae02598db54cf7a6fd31e94fb1
#
_cell.length_a   1.000
_cell.length_b   1.000
_cell.length_c   1.000
_cell.angle_alpha   90.00
_cell.angle_beta   90.00
_cell.angle_gamma   90.00
#
_symmetry.space_group_name_H-M   'P 1'
#
loop_
_entity.id
_entity.type
_entity.pdbx_description
1 polymer ?
#
loop_
_entity_poly.entity_id
_entity_poly.type
_entity_poly.pdbx_seq_one_letter_code
_entity_poly.pdbx_strand_id
1 'polypeptide(L)'
;MQTLSNYYNKFSSINLLIEKNIKKHRLNCYIGGKLLILGCSRSNRLFTQASQMFEMLMSNNPDFITFFKNNIDMIMPDDYDSEKNKYGYLKNDYGLFFLIRVILHAIRGDFEEVKKRCSAYLEKPLKDSYYKYGELHYEFLSALEDKNIDGMKKAIDGMMEQKVARKFSNDCNPDYEFYLHVYVIIYAKIALYHGIDLEIDNEVAPKELIDNTPLESYEEPYDFMKDFDLATVTPKEWKEWKNSWNLNF
;
A
#
# COMPACT_ATOMS: atom_id res chain seq x y z
N MET A 1 3.00 7.52 -19.06
CA MET A 1 3.15 6.43 -18.08
C MET A 1 1.97 6.33 -17.13
N GLN A 2 1.54 7.40 -16.45
CA GLN A 2 0.40 7.34 -15.51
C GLN A 2 -0.92 6.87 -16.16
N THR A 3 -1.22 7.30 -17.40
CA THR A 3 -2.39 6.83 -18.15
C THR A 3 -2.31 5.34 -18.44
N LEU A 4 -1.12 4.83 -18.77
CA LEU A 4 -0.88 3.40 -18.98
C LEU A 4 -1.03 2.62 -17.67
N SER A 5 -0.50 3.13 -16.56
CA SER A 5 -0.71 2.53 -15.23
C SER A 5 -2.20 2.36 -14.93
N ASN A 6 -2.99 3.42 -15.08
CA ASN A 6 -4.44 3.38 -14.88
C ASN A 6 -5.16 2.38 -15.81
N TYR A 7 -4.68 2.24 -17.05
CA TYR A 7 -5.20 1.25 -18.00
C TYR A 7 -4.99 -0.17 -17.48
N TYR A 8 -3.77 -0.51 -17.05
CA TYR A 8 -3.47 -1.85 -16.53
C TYR A 8 -4.19 -2.14 -15.21
N ASN A 9 -4.37 -1.14 -14.34
CA ASN A 9 -5.14 -1.30 -13.12
C ASN A 9 -6.61 -1.63 -13.39
N LYS A 10 -7.23 -0.99 -14.38
CA LYS A 10 -8.60 -1.34 -14.83
C LYS A 10 -8.68 -2.74 -15.42
N PHE A 11 -7.69 -3.14 -16.22
CA PHE A 11 -7.63 -4.51 -16.74
C PHE A 11 -7.41 -5.53 -15.63
N SER A 12 -6.65 -5.20 -14.60
CA SER A 12 -6.46 -6.09 -13.46
C SER A 12 -7.79 -6.36 -12.75
N SER A 13 -8.63 -5.34 -12.54
CA SER A 13 -9.93 -5.51 -11.92
C SER A 13 -10.90 -6.34 -12.78
N ILE A 14 -10.92 -6.12 -14.11
CA ILE A 14 -11.71 -6.92 -15.05
C ILE A 14 -11.28 -8.40 -15.01
N ASN A 15 -9.96 -8.65 -15.07
CA ASN A 15 -9.42 -10.02 -15.03
C ASN A 15 -9.79 -10.72 -13.71
N LEU A 16 -9.80 -10.01 -12.59
CA LEU A 16 -10.18 -10.59 -11.32
C LEU A 16 -11.69 -10.78 -11.19
N LEU A 17 -12.46 -9.71 -11.35
CA LEU A 17 -13.88 -9.69 -10.98
C LEU A 17 -14.77 -10.34 -12.03
N ILE A 18 -14.41 -10.26 -13.31
CA ILE A 18 -15.22 -10.76 -14.43
C ILE A 18 -14.66 -12.06 -14.98
N GLU A 19 -13.37 -12.06 -15.37
CA GLU A 19 -12.76 -13.24 -16.01
C GLU A 19 -12.33 -14.31 -15.00
N LYS A 20 -12.31 -14.01 -13.69
CA LYS A 20 -11.84 -14.91 -12.62
C LYS A 20 -10.44 -15.48 -12.89
N ASN A 21 -9.57 -14.66 -13.51
CA ASN A 21 -8.21 -15.02 -13.88
C ASN A 21 -7.18 -14.32 -13.00
N ILE A 22 -6.85 -14.98 -11.88
CA ILE A 22 -5.91 -14.44 -10.89
C ILE A 22 -4.48 -14.22 -11.47
N LYS A 23 -4.03 -15.04 -12.41
CA LYS A 23 -2.70 -14.89 -13.01
C LYS A 23 -2.61 -13.62 -13.85
N LYS A 24 -3.62 -13.37 -14.72
CA LYS A 24 -3.69 -12.14 -15.50
C LYS A 24 -3.87 -10.91 -14.60
N HIS A 25 -4.69 -11.03 -13.55
CA HIS A 25 -4.84 -9.99 -12.54
C HIS A 25 -3.48 -9.59 -11.96
N ARG A 26 -2.73 -10.57 -11.42
CA ARG A 26 -1.40 -10.32 -10.82
C ARG A 26 -0.41 -9.70 -11.82
N LEU A 27 -0.39 -10.18 -13.07
CA LEU A 27 0.48 -9.62 -14.10
C LEU A 27 0.13 -8.16 -14.41
N ASN A 28 -1.16 -7.84 -14.58
CA ASN A 28 -1.59 -6.46 -14.82
C ASN A 28 -1.32 -5.55 -13.61
N CYS A 29 -1.47 -6.05 -12.39
CA CYS A 29 -1.07 -5.36 -11.17
C CYS A 29 0.44 -5.04 -11.16
N TYR A 30 1.28 -5.98 -11.61
CA TYR A 30 2.71 -5.76 -11.75
C TYR A 30 3.01 -4.65 -12.75
N ILE A 31 2.48 -4.77 -13.96
CA ILE A 31 2.74 -3.79 -15.03
C ILE A 31 2.23 -2.40 -14.62
N GLY A 32 1.00 -2.31 -14.11
CA GLY A 32 0.40 -1.06 -13.65
C GLY A 32 1.19 -0.41 -12.51
N GLY A 33 1.60 -1.19 -11.52
CA GLY A 33 2.40 -0.73 -10.39
C GLY A 33 3.79 -0.22 -10.81
N LYS A 34 4.49 -0.96 -11.67
CA LYS A 34 5.80 -0.52 -12.19
C LYS A 34 5.67 0.76 -13.02
N LEU A 35 4.65 0.86 -13.87
CA LEU A 35 4.37 2.07 -14.64
C LEU A 35 4.04 3.28 -13.75
N LEU A 36 3.38 3.09 -12.60
CA LEU A 36 3.13 4.16 -11.62
C LEU A 36 4.46 4.69 -11.06
N ILE A 37 5.37 3.82 -10.66
CA ILE A 37 6.70 4.19 -10.16
C ILE A 37 7.48 4.97 -11.21
N LEU A 38 7.54 4.43 -12.44
CA LEU A 38 8.25 5.04 -13.57
C LEU A 38 7.65 6.40 -13.98
N GLY A 39 6.33 6.52 -13.88
CA GLY A 39 5.58 7.75 -14.22
C GLY A 39 5.55 8.81 -13.13
N CYS A 40 6.08 8.53 -11.94
CA CYS A 40 6.10 9.46 -10.81
C CYS A 40 7.19 10.54 -10.99
N SER A 41 6.98 11.48 -11.93
CA SER A 41 7.98 12.47 -12.32
C SER A 41 7.95 13.75 -11.48
N ARG A 42 6.77 14.25 -11.11
CA ARG A 42 6.62 15.59 -10.52
C ARG A 42 6.24 15.62 -9.04
N SER A 43 5.78 14.50 -8.50
CA SER A 43 5.37 14.42 -7.10
C SER A 43 6.56 14.02 -6.22
N ASN A 44 6.67 14.67 -5.05
CA ASN A 44 7.60 14.19 -3.99
C ASN A 44 7.02 12.97 -3.26
N ARG A 45 5.86 12.44 -3.70
CA ARG A 45 5.17 11.31 -3.10
C ARG A 45 4.66 10.38 -4.19
N LEU A 46 4.88 9.09 -4.00
CA LEU A 46 4.37 8.07 -4.93
C LEU A 46 2.86 7.85 -4.70
N PHE A 47 2.42 7.86 -3.46
CA PHE A 47 1.05 7.60 -3.04
C PHE A 47 0.39 8.83 -2.43
N THR A 48 -0.89 9.01 -2.67
CA THR A 48 -1.78 9.98 -2.00
C THR A 48 -2.72 9.29 -1.01
N GLN A 49 -2.93 7.97 -1.17
CA GLN A 49 -3.74 7.12 -0.30
C GLN A 49 -3.06 5.76 -0.13
N ALA A 50 -3.21 5.14 1.04
CA ALA A 50 -2.61 3.84 1.33
C ALA A 50 -3.17 2.71 0.44
N SER A 51 -4.44 2.82 0.03
CA SER A 51 -5.09 1.88 -0.89
C SER A 51 -4.40 1.78 -2.27
N GLN A 52 -3.61 2.78 -2.68
CA GLN A 52 -2.85 2.74 -3.94
C GLN A 52 -1.69 1.72 -3.92
N MET A 53 -1.30 1.22 -2.75
CA MET A 53 -0.34 0.11 -2.65
C MET A 53 -0.97 -1.24 -3.03
N PHE A 54 -2.31 -1.31 -3.08
CA PHE A 54 -3.05 -2.55 -3.29
C PHE A 54 -2.58 -3.27 -4.55
N GLU A 55 -2.57 -2.62 -5.69
CA GLU A 55 -2.19 -3.26 -6.96
C GLU A 55 -0.76 -3.81 -6.91
N MET A 56 0.18 -3.05 -6.34
CA MET A 56 1.57 -3.51 -6.23
C MET A 56 1.68 -4.75 -5.34
N LEU A 57 0.96 -4.77 -4.22
CA LEU A 57 0.91 -5.93 -3.32
C LEU A 57 0.18 -7.12 -3.95
N MET A 58 -0.88 -6.87 -4.76
CA MET A 58 -1.62 -7.92 -5.46
C MET A 58 -0.82 -8.60 -6.56
N SER A 59 0.19 -7.93 -7.11
CA SER A 59 1.08 -8.55 -8.09
C SER A 59 1.83 -9.76 -7.53
N ASN A 60 2.04 -9.83 -6.22
CA ASN A 60 2.93 -10.77 -5.52
C ASN A 60 4.38 -10.74 -6.01
N ASN A 61 4.79 -9.68 -6.73
CA ASN A 61 6.18 -9.55 -7.13
C ASN A 61 7.03 -9.07 -5.95
N PRO A 62 8.05 -9.84 -5.52
CA PRO A 62 8.88 -9.50 -4.36
C PRO A 62 9.71 -8.23 -4.55
N ASP A 63 9.94 -7.81 -5.80
CA ASP A 63 10.74 -6.63 -6.10
C ASP A 63 10.03 -5.34 -5.66
N PHE A 64 8.67 -5.32 -5.62
CA PHE A 64 7.95 -4.20 -5.02
C PHE A 64 8.21 -4.08 -3.52
N ILE A 65 8.27 -5.20 -2.82
CA ILE A 65 8.58 -5.21 -1.39
C ILE A 65 10.01 -4.67 -1.16
N THR A 66 10.96 -5.12 -1.98
CA THR A 66 12.34 -4.64 -1.95
C THR A 66 12.41 -3.13 -2.28
N PHE A 67 11.69 -2.70 -3.32
CA PHE A 67 11.59 -1.29 -3.68
C PHE A 67 11.03 -0.43 -2.54
N PHE A 68 9.95 -0.87 -1.89
CA PHE A 68 9.38 -0.16 -0.75
C PHE A 68 10.37 -0.04 0.40
N LYS A 69 11.06 -1.14 0.75
CA LYS A 69 12.08 -1.15 1.81
C LYS A 69 13.21 -0.16 1.57
N ASN A 70 13.69 -0.10 0.34
CA ASN A 70 14.87 0.70 -0.02
C ASN A 70 14.56 2.17 -0.25
N ASN A 71 13.30 2.53 -0.56
CA ASN A 71 12.95 3.85 -1.06
C ASN A 71 11.88 4.58 -0.21
N ILE A 72 11.71 4.24 1.08
CA ILE A 72 10.65 4.82 1.94
C ILE A 72 10.62 6.34 1.85
N ASP A 73 11.76 7.02 2.04
CA ASP A 73 11.83 8.48 2.09
C ASP A 73 11.53 9.15 0.74
N MET A 74 11.76 8.42 -0.36
CA MET A 74 11.39 8.88 -1.71
C MET A 74 9.92 8.62 -2.02
N ILE A 75 9.35 7.56 -1.47
CA ILE A 75 7.92 7.21 -1.64
C ILE A 75 7.08 8.18 -0.81
N MET A 76 7.46 8.39 0.44
CA MET A 76 6.76 9.23 1.41
C MET A 76 7.77 9.91 2.32
N PRO A 77 8.08 11.21 2.12
CA PRO A 77 8.99 11.95 2.97
C PRO A 77 8.60 11.91 4.45
N ASP A 78 9.59 11.94 5.34
CA ASP A 78 9.34 11.98 6.78
C ASP A 78 8.66 13.29 7.18
N ASP A 79 7.72 13.20 8.09
CA ASP A 79 6.94 14.31 8.62
C ASP A 79 7.25 14.59 10.10
N TYR A 80 8.30 13.95 10.67
CA TYR A 80 8.71 14.18 12.04
C TYR A 80 9.50 15.49 12.19
N ASP A 81 8.98 16.39 13.01
CA ASP A 81 9.61 17.67 13.39
C ASP A 81 10.37 17.46 14.72
N SER A 82 11.69 17.28 14.64
CA SER A 82 12.54 17.02 15.81
C SER A 82 12.62 18.21 16.76
N GLU A 83 12.47 19.45 16.29
CA GLU A 83 12.49 20.65 17.13
C GLU A 83 11.24 20.74 18.00
N LYS A 84 10.10 20.31 17.45
CA LYS A 84 8.81 20.29 18.15
C LYS A 84 8.48 18.96 18.79
N ASN A 85 9.32 17.94 18.61
CA ASN A 85 9.11 16.56 19.06
C ASN A 85 7.70 16.04 18.69
N LYS A 86 7.30 16.23 17.43
CA LYS A 86 5.96 15.81 16.96
C LYS A 86 5.93 15.53 15.46
N TYR A 87 4.92 14.75 15.07
CA TYR A 87 4.60 14.50 13.68
C TYR A 87 3.69 15.57 13.08
N GLY A 88 3.85 15.80 11.78
CA GLY A 88 3.05 16.76 11.03
C GLY A 88 1.62 16.33 10.71
N TYR A 89 1.23 15.06 11.03
CA TYR A 89 -0.07 14.49 10.65
C TYR A 89 -1.29 15.23 11.22
N LEU A 90 -1.09 16.07 12.23
CA LEU A 90 -2.15 16.91 12.82
C LEU A 90 -2.58 18.08 11.94
N LYS A 91 -1.98 18.27 10.77
CA LYS A 91 -2.30 19.34 9.82
C LYS A 91 -3.00 18.74 8.61
N ASN A 92 -4.33 18.88 8.50
CA ASN A 92 -5.17 18.53 7.33
C ASN A 92 -4.71 17.20 6.64
N ASP A 93 -4.48 17.19 5.32
CA ASP A 93 -4.19 16.01 4.49
C ASP A 93 -3.01 15.13 4.94
N TYR A 94 -2.25 15.55 5.94
CA TYR A 94 -1.09 14.80 6.44
C TYR A 94 -1.45 13.49 7.16
N GLY A 95 -2.68 13.31 7.63
CA GLY A 95 -3.10 12.06 8.26
C GLY A 95 -3.02 10.85 7.33
N LEU A 96 -3.36 11.03 6.05
CA LEU A 96 -3.24 9.98 5.04
C LEU A 96 -1.78 9.61 4.78
N PHE A 97 -0.92 10.61 4.66
CA PHE A 97 0.51 10.40 4.40
C PHE A 97 1.20 9.75 5.59
N PHE A 98 0.78 10.09 6.79
CA PHE A 98 1.25 9.45 8.01
C PHE A 98 0.97 7.94 8.00
N LEU A 99 -0.27 7.53 7.67
CA LEU A 99 -0.65 6.12 7.56
C LEU A 99 0.19 5.38 6.50
N ILE A 100 0.37 5.98 5.31
CA ILE A 100 1.18 5.39 4.24
C ILE A 100 2.58 5.07 4.76
N ARG A 101 3.21 6.02 5.47
CA ARG A 101 4.54 5.83 6.00
C ARG A 101 4.61 4.74 7.06
N VAL A 102 3.60 4.65 7.95
CA VAL A 102 3.53 3.55 8.94
C VAL A 102 3.43 2.19 8.25
N ILE A 103 2.61 2.07 7.21
CA ILE A 103 2.49 0.83 6.42
C ILE A 103 3.83 0.47 5.75
N LEU A 104 4.55 1.45 5.20
CA LEU A 104 5.88 1.20 4.61
C LEU A 104 6.90 0.72 5.64
N HIS A 105 6.89 1.28 6.86
CA HIS A 105 7.72 0.77 7.97
C HIS A 105 7.31 -0.64 8.37
N ALA A 106 6.00 -0.95 8.41
CA ALA A 106 5.52 -2.30 8.68
C ALA A 106 6.00 -3.29 7.60
N ILE A 107 5.89 -2.95 6.31
CA ILE A 107 6.41 -3.78 5.20
C ILE A 107 7.92 -4.00 5.35
N ARG A 108 8.68 -2.99 5.77
CA ARG A 108 10.13 -3.11 6.00
C ARG A 108 10.48 -3.97 7.20
N GLY A 109 9.57 -4.12 8.16
CA GLY A 109 9.81 -4.78 9.45
C GLY A 109 10.50 -3.86 10.47
N ASP A 110 10.40 -2.56 10.29
CA ASP A 110 10.91 -1.53 11.21
C ASP A 110 9.87 -1.28 12.31
N PHE A 111 9.70 -2.27 13.17
CA PHE A 111 8.65 -2.30 14.17
C PHE A 111 8.81 -1.26 15.28
N GLU A 112 10.03 -0.82 15.58
CA GLU A 112 10.26 0.28 16.52
C GLU A 112 9.62 1.59 16.01
N GLU A 113 9.78 1.90 14.72
CA GLU A 113 9.15 3.08 14.13
C GLU A 113 7.63 2.91 13.97
N VAL A 114 7.15 1.69 13.67
CA VAL A 114 5.71 1.37 13.68
C VAL A 114 5.12 1.65 15.05
N LYS A 115 5.70 1.11 16.12
CA LYS A 115 5.27 1.32 17.51
C LYS A 115 5.19 2.79 17.87
N LYS A 116 6.26 3.52 17.64
CA LYS A 116 6.36 4.95 17.94
C LYS A 116 5.26 5.74 17.24
N ARG A 117 5.02 5.49 15.94
CA ARG A 117 4.01 6.19 15.15
C ARG A 117 2.59 5.79 15.52
N CYS A 118 2.33 4.51 15.72
CA CYS A 118 1.01 4.02 16.18
C CYS A 118 0.65 4.60 17.54
N SER A 119 1.57 4.57 18.51
CA SER A 119 1.35 5.15 19.84
C SER A 119 1.03 6.64 19.76
N ALA A 120 1.79 7.39 18.96
CA ALA A 120 1.55 8.83 18.77
C ALA A 120 0.16 9.13 18.21
N TYR A 121 -0.31 8.33 17.23
CA TYR A 121 -1.65 8.52 16.67
C TYR A 121 -2.75 8.12 17.64
N LEU A 122 -2.63 6.96 18.29
CA LEU A 122 -3.64 6.43 19.21
C LEU A 122 -3.78 7.27 20.47
N GLU A 123 -2.71 7.96 20.91
CA GLU A 123 -2.79 8.96 22.01
C GLU A 123 -3.62 10.17 21.60
N LYS A 124 -3.57 10.61 20.33
CA LYS A 124 -4.27 11.78 19.84
C LYS A 124 -4.84 11.57 18.44
N PRO A 125 -5.87 10.72 18.29
CA PRO A 125 -6.43 10.42 16.98
C PRO A 125 -7.11 11.65 16.37
N LEU A 126 -7.09 11.71 15.02
CA LEU A 126 -7.80 12.72 14.27
C LEU A 126 -9.31 12.49 14.38
N LYS A 127 -10.05 13.55 14.74
CA LYS A 127 -11.51 13.47 14.99
C LYS A 127 -12.37 13.96 13.81
N ASP A 128 -11.76 14.33 12.70
CA ASP A 128 -12.48 14.73 11.51
C ASP A 128 -13.30 13.56 10.94
N SER A 129 -14.45 13.88 10.35
CA SER A 129 -15.34 12.86 9.74
C SER A 129 -14.64 12.06 8.62
N TYR A 130 -13.64 12.66 7.98
CA TYR A 130 -12.82 12.01 6.96
C TYR A 130 -11.99 10.87 7.55
N TYR A 131 -11.46 11.05 8.78
CA TYR A 131 -10.64 10.04 9.47
C TYR A 131 -11.44 9.14 10.42
N LYS A 132 -12.76 9.16 10.30
CA LYS A 132 -13.63 8.32 11.10
C LYS A 132 -13.26 6.84 10.93
N TYR A 133 -13.04 6.16 12.04
CA TYR A 133 -12.53 4.78 12.13
C TYR A 133 -11.05 4.61 11.75
N GLY A 134 -10.31 5.71 11.62
CA GLY A 134 -8.88 5.68 11.29
C GLY A 134 -8.04 4.94 12.33
N GLU A 135 -8.49 4.90 13.59
CA GLU A 135 -7.83 4.20 14.69
C GLU A 135 -7.61 2.72 14.38
N LEU A 136 -8.54 2.06 13.68
CA LEU A 136 -8.44 0.64 13.35
C LEU A 136 -7.19 0.29 12.53
N HIS A 137 -6.71 1.21 11.68
CA HIS A 137 -5.46 1.02 10.94
C HIS A 137 -4.26 0.91 11.91
N TYR A 138 -4.21 1.80 12.89
CA TYR A 138 -3.10 1.87 13.85
C TYR A 138 -3.20 0.79 14.92
N GLU A 139 -4.42 0.39 15.31
CA GLU A 139 -4.66 -0.77 16.19
C GLU A 139 -4.14 -2.05 15.54
N PHE A 140 -4.43 -2.26 14.24
CA PHE A 140 -3.89 -3.40 13.50
C PHE A 140 -2.37 -3.38 13.45
N LEU A 141 -1.76 -2.25 13.06
CA LEU A 141 -0.32 -2.12 12.90
C LEU A 141 0.43 -2.23 14.22
N SER A 142 -0.15 -1.75 15.32
CA SER A 142 0.38 -1.94 16.67
C SER A 142 0.31 -3.41 17.08
N ALA A 143 -0.80 -4.09 16.82
CA ALA A 143 -0.94 -5.51 17.10
C ALA A 143 0.02 -6.36 16.26
N LEU A 144 0.33 -5.95 15.03
CA LEU A 144 1.31 -6.60 14.16
C LEU A 144 2.73 -6.48 14.76
N GLU A 145 3.09 -5.30 15.25
CA GLU A 145 4.38 -5.08 15.92
C GLU A 145 4.53 -6.00 17.14
N ASP A 146 3.52 -6.07 17.97
CA ASP A 146 3.47 -6.92 19.16
C ASP A 146 3.30 -8.42 18.84
N LYS A 147 3.12 -8.79 17.57
CA LYS A 147 2.73 -10.15 17.11
C LYS A 147 1.46 -10.67 17.79
N ASN A 148 0.57 -9.78 18.15
CA ASN A 148 -0.70 -10.07 18.82
C ASN A 148 -1.77 -10.45 17.78
N ILE A 149 -1.92 -11.77 17.53
CA ILE A 149 -2.87 -12.29 16.53
C ILE A 149 -4.32 -11.89 16.87
N ASP A 150 -4.71 -11.97 18.12
CA ASP A 150 -6.07 -11.62 18.55
C ASP A 150 -6.34 -10.11 18.38
N GLY A 151 -5.34 -9.27 18.64
CA GLY A 151 -5.41 -7.84 18.39
C GLY A 151 -5.56 -7.51 16.90
N MET A 152 -4.81 -8.18 16.03
CA MET A 152 -4.94 -8.03 14.58
C MET A 152 -6.32 -8.48 14.08
N LYS A 153 -6.79 -9.66 14.50
CA LYS A 153 -8.14 -10.17 14.15
C LYS A 153 -9.23 -9.22 14.62
N LYS A 154 -9.14 -8.71 15.85
CA LYS A 154 -10.09 -7.72 16.39
C LYS A 154 -10.15 -6.43 15.57
N ALA A 155 -9.00 -5.90 15.14
CA ALA A 155 -8.97 -4.71 14.29
C ALA A 155 -9.61 -4.99 12.92
N ILE A 156 -9.34 -6.16 12.32
CA ILE A 156 -9.96 -6.59 11.06
C ILE A 156 -11.47 -6.77 11.21
N ASP A 157 -11.94 -7.39 12.28
CA ASP A 157 -13.38 -7.52 12.55
C ASP A 157 -14.05 -6.15 12.65
N GLY A 158 -13.40 -5.19 13.31
CA GLY A 158 -13.86 -3.80 13.36
C GLY A 158 -13.92 -3.15 11.97
N MET A 159 -12.93 -3.41 11.09
CA MET A 159 -12.94 -2.92 9.70
C MET A 159 -14.06 -3.56 8.88
N MET A 160 -14.41 -4.81 9.16
CA MET A 160 -15.46 -5.56 8.47
C MET A 160 -16.87 -5.18 8.90
N GLU A 161 -17.06 -4.43 9.99
CA GLU A 161 -18.37 -3.90 10.33
C GLU A 161 -18.98 -3.10 9.18
N GLN A 162 -20.24 -3.36 8.82
CA GLN A 162 -20.88 -2.84 7.61
C GLN A 162 -20.72 -1.30 7.44
N LYS A 163 -20.83 -0.52 8.51
CA LYS A 163 -20.69 0.95 8.44
C LYS A 163 -19.25 1.37 8.20
N VAL A 164 -18.29 0.63 8.77
CA VAL A 164 -16.84 0.88 8.65
C VAL A 164 -16.38 0.47 7.26
N ALA A 165 -16.75 -0.73 6.83
CA ALA A 165 -16.42 -1.24 5.50
C ALA A 165 -16.91 -0.30 4.38
N ARG A 166 -18.13 0.24 4.49
CA ARG A 166 -18.65 1.26 3.55
C ARG A 166 -17.83 2.55 3.56
N LYS A 167 -17.36 3.00 4.71
CA LYS A 167 -16.49 4.19 4.78
C LYS A 167 -15.15 3.92 4.11
N PHE A 168 -14.56 2.77 4.39
CA PHE A 168 -13.27 2.41 3.81
C PHE A 168 -13.34 2.14 2.31
N SER A 169 -14.45 1.61 1.77
CA SER A 169 -14.60 1.43 0.33
C SER A 169 -14.68 2.75 -0.42
N ASN A 170 -15.28 3.80 0.14
CA ASN A 170 -15.29 5.14 -0.48
C ASN A 170 -13.89 5.78 -0.59
N ASP A 171 -12.93 5.32 0.21
CA ASP A 171 -11.55 5.83 0.23
C ASP A 171 -10.60 4.91 -0.55
N CYS A 172 -11.15 3.91 -1.27
CA CYS A 172 -10.40 2.93 -2.04
C CYS A 172 -10.41 3.21 -3.55
N ASN A 173 -9.66 2.40 -4.28
CA ASN A 173 -9.69 2.40 -5.74
C ASN A 173 -11.10 2.02 -6.23
N PRO A 174 -11.78 2.89 -7.02
CA PRO A 174 -13.13 2.63 -7.52
C PRO A 174 -13.25 1.36 -8.36
N ASP A 175 -12.17 0.84 -8.91
CA ASP A 175 -12.17 -0.39 -9.71
C ASP A 175 -12.47 -1.65 -8.87
N TYR A 176 -12.32 -1.59 -7.54
CA TYR A 176 -12.61 -2.68 -6.59
C TYR A 176 -13.67 -2.31 -5.55
N GLU A 177 -14.16 -1.06 -5.58
CA GLU A 177 -15.14 -0.54 -4.62
C GLU A 177 -16.33 -1.49 -4.47
N PHE A 178 -16.71 -1.79 -3.22
CA PHE A 178 -17.77 -2.71 -2.81
C PHE A 178 -17.58 -4.20 -3.13
N TYR A 179 -16.61 -4.57 -3.97
CA TYR A 179 -16.32 -5.98 -4.28
C TYR A 179 -15.24 -6.56 -3.37
N LEU A 180 -14.27 -5.74 -2.99
CA LEU A 180 -13.16 -6.16 -2.13
C LEU A 180 -12.95 -5.18 -0.98
N HIS A 181 -12.59 -5.72 0.17
CA HIS A 181 -12.13 -4.91 1.29
C HIS A 181 -10.62 -4.69 1.20
N VAL A 182 -10.22 -3.70 0.40
CA VAL A 182 -8.82 -3.42 0.04
C VAL A 182 -7.89 -3.36 1.24
N TYR A 183 -8.26 -2.65 2.31
CA TYR A 183 -7.41 -2.53 3.50
C TYR A 183 -7.25 -3.84 4.26
N VAL A 184 -8.31 -4.65 4.39
CA VAL A 184 -8.21 -5.97 5.03
C VAL A 184 -7.24 -6.86 4.27
N ILE A 185 -7.32 -6.87 2.94
CA ILE A 185 -6.39 -7.65 2.11
C ILE A 185 -4.95 -7.13 2.25
N ILE A 186 -4.73 -5.81 2.20
CA ILE A 186 -3.39 -5.21 2.41
C ILE A 186 -2.81 -5.67 3.75
N TYR A 187 -3.56 -5.56 4.84
CA TYR A 187 -3.08 -5.90 6.18
C TYR A 187 -2.84 -7.40 6.36
N ALA A 188 -3.73 -8.23 5.85
CA ALA A 188 -3.55 -9.68 5.87
C ALA A 188 -2.30 -10.11 5.10
N LYS A 189 -2.03 -9.49 3.93
CA LYS A 189 -0.80 -9.75 3.17
C LYS A 189 0.45 -9.31 3.91
N ILE A 190 0.42 -8.15 4.57
CA ILE A 190 1.56 -7.67 5.36
C ILE A 190 1.80 -8.62 6.54
N ALA A 191 0.77 -9.06 7.25
CA ALA A 191 0.90 -10.05 8.32
C ALA A 191 1.50 -11.36 7.80
N LEU A 192 0.98 -11.88 6.68
CA LEU A 192 1.49 -13.10 6.03
C LEU A 192 2.95 -12.92 5.56
N TYR A 193 3.33 -11.73 5.10
CA TYR A 193 4.70 -11.41 4.73
C TYR A 193 5.67 -11.53 5.93
N HIS A 194 5.18 -11.28 7.14
CA HIS A 194 5.93 -11.50 8.39
C HIS A 194 5.70 -12.90 9.01
N GLY A 195 5.13 -13.83 8.26
CA GLY A 195 4.91 -15.21 8.68
C GLY A 195 3.70 -15.43 9.57
N ILE A 196 2.78 -14.47 9.64
CA ILE A 196 1.54 -14.55 10.42
C ILE A 196 0.35 -14.74 9.48
N ASP A 197 -0.20 -15.95 9.42
CA ASP A 197 -1.45 -16.23 8.72
C ASP A 197 -2.63 -15.93 9.66
N LEU A 198 -3.46 -14.96 9.29
CA LEU A 198 -4.66 -14.58 10.03
C LEU A 198 -5.88 -15.45 9.67
N GLU A 199 -5.72 -16.40 8.74
CA GLU A 199 -6.76 -17.33 8.30
C GLU A 199 -8.02 -16.64 7.76
N ILE A 200 -7.83 -15.46 7.14
CA ILE A 200 -8.94 -14.70 6.56
C ILE A 200 -9.31 -15.34 5.22
N ASP A 201 -10.59 -15.67 5.09
CA ASP A 201 -11.19 -16.16 3.83
C ASP A 201 -12.68 -15.84 3.81
N ASN A 202 -13.05 -14.80 3.05
CA ASN A 202 -14.44 -14.40 2.89
C ASN A 202 -14.67 -13.73 1.51
N GLU A 203 -15.90 -13.41 1.18
CA GLU A 203 -16.27 -12.88 -0.14
C GLU A 203 -15.57 -11.58 -0.53
N VAL A 204 -15.28 -10.70 0.44
CA VAL A 204 -14.64 -9.40 0.19
C VAL A 204 -13.13 -9.39 0.47
N ALA A 205 -12.61 -10.45 1.07
CA ALA A 205 -11.19 -10.67 1.31
C ALA A 205 -10.86 -12.17 1.14
N PRO A 206 -10.94 -12.69 -0.09
CA PRO A 206 -10.70 -14.12 -0.34
C PRO A 206 -9.23 -14.48 -0.16
N LYS A 207 -9.00 -15.66 0.41
CA LYS A 207 -7.65 -16.18 0.73
C LYS A 207 -6.70 -16.18 -0.47
N GLU A 208 -7.20 -16.43 -1.67
CA GLU A 208 -6.39 -16.43 -2.90
C GLU A 208 -5.76 -15.07 -3.22
N LEU A 209 -6.34 -13.95 -2.75
CA LEU A 209 -5.76 -12.62 -2.89
C LEU A 209 -4.76 -12.31 -1.77
N ILE A 210 -4.90 -12.95 -0.61
CA ILE A 210 -4.00 -12.77 0.54
C ILE A 210 -2.70 -13.55 0.35
N ASP A 211 -2.74 -14.67 -0.38
CA ASP A 211 -1.55 -15.45 -0.74
C ASP A 211 -0.44 -14.59 -1.35
N ASN A 212 0.81 -14.82 -0.92
CA ASN A 212 2.00 -14.08 -1.34
C ASN A 212 2.86 -14.84 -2.38
N THR A 213 2.36 -15.96 -2.93
CA THR A 213 3.09 -16.74 -3.94
C THR A 213 3.28 -15.92 -5.22
N PRO A 214 4.52 -15.67 -5.68
CA PRO A 214 4.76 -14.91 -6.90
C PRO A 214 4.34 -15.71 -8.15
N LEU A 215 4.20 -15.00 -9.27
CA LEU A 215 4.10 -15.65 -10.58
C LEU A 215 5.46 -16.26 -10.96
N GLU A 216 5.44 -17.25 -11.85
CA GLU A 216 6.65 -17.87 -12.40
C GLU A 216 7.49 -16.85 -13.20
N SER A 217 6.83 -15.89 -13.84
CA SER A 217 7.47 -14.80 -14.58
C SER A 217 6.58 -13.55 -14.64
N TYR A 218 7.21 -12.40 -14.82
CA TYR A 218 6.54 -11.11 -14.99
C TYR A 218 6.98 -10.50 -16.31
N GLU A 219 6.03 -10.32 -17.23
CA GLU A 219 6.28 -9.72 -18.54
C GLU A 219 6.37 -8.20 -18.43
N GLU A 220 7.30 -7.63 -19.18
CA GLU A 220 7.48 -6.18 -19.31
C GLU A 220 7.24 -5.78 -20.76
N PRO A 221 6.02 -5.32 -21.10
CA PRO A 221 5.61 -5.11 -22.49
C PRO A 221 6.28 -3.90 -23.16
N TYR A 222 6.96 -3.06 -22.39
CA TYR A 222 7.63 -1.85 -22.91
C TYR A 222 9.12 -1.89 -22.60
N ASP A 223 9.97 -1.61 -23.60
CA ASP A 223 11.43 -1.68 -23.44
C ASP A 223 11.96 -0.78 -22.32
N PHE A 224 11.39 0.41 -22.15
CA PHE A 224 11.79 1.32 -21.06
C PHE A 224 11.55 0.76 -19.65
N MET A 225 10.69 -0.24 -19.50
CA MET A 225 10.50 -0.90 -18.20
C MET A 225 11.70 -1.76 -17.82
N LYS A 226 12.37 -2.35 -18.82
CA LYS A 226 13.52 -3.25 -18.63
C LYS A 226 14.76 -2.50 -18.14
N ASP A 227 14.82 -1.19 -18.40
CA ASP A 227 15.93 -0.31 -17.96
C ASP A 227 15.83 0.09 -16.47
N PHE A 228 14.76 -0.29 -15.78
CA PHE A 228 14.49 0.07 -14.38
C PHE A 228 14.24 -1.17 -13.55
N ASP A 229 15.24 -1.56 -12.75
CA ASP A 229 15.15 -2.71 -11.86
C ASP A 229 14.63 -2.31 -10.49
N LEU A 230 13.41 -2.76 -10.14
CA LEU A 230 12.77 -2.48 -8.84
C LEU A 230 13.55 -3.04 -7.65
N ALA A 231 14.23 -4.18 -7.84
CA ALA A 231 14.94 -4.86 -6.74
C ALA A 231 16.22 -4.11 -6.32
N THR A 232 16.88 -3.44 -7.26
CA THR A 232 18.20 -2.86 -7.04
C THR A 232 18.23 -1.34 -7.03
N VAL A 233 17.19 -0.68 -7.57
CA VAL A 233 17.15 0.78 -7.70
C VAL A 233 17.29 1.49 -6.36
N THR A 234 18.27 2.37 -6.28
CA THR A 234 18.51 3.24 -5.13
C THR A 234 17.66 4.51 -5.18
N PRO A 235 17.47 5.23 -4.05
CA PRO A 235 16.84 6.54 -4.04
C PRO A 235 17.47 7.54 -5.02
N LYS A 236 18.81 7.48 -5.18
CA LYS A 236 19.55 8.35 -6.10
C LYS A 236 19.20 8.04 -7.55
N GLU A 237 19.25 6.76 -7.96
CA GLU A 237 18.95 6.33 -9.32
C GLU A 237 17.49 6.60 -9.68
N TRP A 238 16.56 6.38 -8.75
CA TRP A 238 15.17 6.73 -8.98
C TRP A 238 14.97 8.24 -9.14
N LYS A 239 15.68 9.05 -8.37
CA LYS A 239 15.68 10.52 -8.55
C LYS A 239 16.24 10.93 -9.91
N GLU A 240 17.32 10.31 -10.35
CA GLU A 240 17.91 10.53 -11.68
C GLU A 240 16.94 10.12 -12.79
N TRP A 241 16.30 8.96 -12.67
CA TRP A 241 15.23 8.51 -13.58
C TRP A 241 14.09 9.53 -13.66
N LYS A 242 13.57 9.96 -12.52
CA LYS A 242 12.49 10.98 -12.48
C LYS A 242 12.91 12.26 -13.19
N ASN A 243 14.15 12.70 -13.05
CA ASN A 243 14.67 13.91 -13.65
C ASN A 243 14.88 13.76 -15.18
N SER A 244 15.27 12.57 -15.66
CA SER A 244 15.47 12.32 -17.10
C SER A 244 14.18 12.46 -17.92
N TRP A 245 13.02 12.25 -17.30
CA TRP A 245 11.70 12.40 -17.92
C TRP A 245 11.07 13.78 -17.70
N ASN A 246 11.69 14.66 -16.92
CA ASN A 246 11.32 16.07 -16.82
C ASN A 246 11.81 16.81 -18.03
N LEU A 247 11.16 16.58 -19.18
CA LEU A 247 11.31 17.45 -20.33
C LEU A 247 10.78 18.81 -19.93
N ASN A 248 11.64 19.82 -19.96
CA ASN A 248 11.25 21.21 -19.83
C ASN A 248 10.35 21.57 -21.03
N PHE A 249 9.04 21.52 -20.83
CA PHE A 249 8.05 22.13 -21.70
C PHE A 249 7.70 23.53 -21.16
#